data_94d36c809e828bd04b7de78969c6840f
#
_entry.id   94d36c809e828bd04b7de78969c6840f
#
_cell.length_a   1.000
_cell.length_b   1.000
_cell.length_c   1.000
_cell.angle_alpha   90.00
_cell.angle_beta   90.00
_cell.angle_gamma   90.00
#
_symmetry.space_group_name_H-M   'P 1'
#
loop_
_entity.id
_entity.type
_entity.pdbx_description
1 polymer ?
#
loop_
_entity_poly.entity_id
_entity_poly.type
_entity_poly.pdbx_seq_one_letter_code
_entity_poly.pdbx_strand_id
1 'polypeptide(L)'
;RQAKSYAEGEGAQEASVLDLYFQQITSNKYLEERIFNSILSKDEIADAASSELASIRRKIRQQSAKIRESLQKIITSTSYAKILQEPIVTIRSDRFVVPVKAECKGQLPGLVHDVSSSGSTYFIEPMSAVNGNNELRELFMAERKEIERILAELSAESADHREQIKLDYDVLLELECIFARARLSFAMRAI
;
A
#
# COMPACT_ATOMS: atom_id res chain seq x y z
N ARG A 1 3.43 -9.28 -23.40
CA ARG A 1 4.46 -10.29 -23.15
C ARG A 1 4.01 -11.70 -23.53
N GLN A 2 2.89 -12.21 -23.00
CA GLN A 2 2.36 -13.53 -23.34
C GLN A 2 2.08 -13.70 -24.83
N ALA A 3 1.47 -12.70 -25.49
CA ALA A 3 1.19 -12.74 -26.92
C ALA A 3 2.47 -12.87 -27.76
N LYS A 4 3.52 -12.12 -27.41
CA LYS A 4 4.81 -12.19 -28.11
C LYS A 4 5.52 -13.52 -27.88
N SER A 5 5.50 -14.05 -26.65
CA SER A 5 6.06 -15.36 -26.32
C SER A 5 5.35 -16.50 -27.08
N TYR A 6 4.04 -16.36 -27.34
CA TYR A 6 3.28 -17.31 -28.12
C TYR A 6 3.70 -17.33 -29.60
N ALA A 7 3.94 -16.15 -30.18
CA ALA A 7 4.38 -16.01 -31.57
C ALA A 7 5.82 -16.49 -31.83
N GLU A 8 6.69 -16.36 -30.82
CA GLU A 8 8.09 -16.82 -30.85
C GLU A 8 8.26 -18.31 -30.53
N GLY A 9 7.18 -19.04 -30.19
CA GLY A 9 7.21 -20.46 -29.82
C GLY A 9 7.44 -21.39 -31.01
N GLU A 10 7.96 -22.60 -30.78
CA GLU A 10 8.39 -23.61 -31.75
C GLU A 10 7.32 -24.11 -32.75
N GLY A 11 6.10 -23.55 -32.71
CA GLY A 11 4.98 -23.94 -33.61
C GLY A 11 4.82 -23.12 -34.88
N ALA A 12 5.55 -22.03 -35.05
CA ALA A 12 5.41 -21.14 -36.21
C ALA A 12 6.29 -21.64 -37.38
N GLN A 13 5.84 -22.65 -38.10
CA GLN A 13 6.57 -23.17 -39.27
C GLN A 13 6.35 -22.39 -40.58
N GLU A 14 5.35 -21.49 -40.62
CA GLU A 14 5.11 -20.64 -41.81
C GLU A 14 4.87 -19.19 -41.32
N ALA A 15 5.51 -18.23 -42.02
CA ALA A 15 5.32 -16.80 -41.76
C ALA A 15 3.84 -16.43 -41.95
N SER A 16 3.20 -15.98 -40.89
CA SER A 16 1.81 -15.56 -40.89
C SER A 16 1.69 -14.04 -41.05
N VAL A 17 0.59 -13.59 -41.62
CA VAL A 17 0.25 -12.14 -41.64
C VAL A 17 0.19 -11.56 -40.23
N LEU A 18 -0.12 -12.39 -39.25
CA LEU A 18 -0.14 -11.98 -37.84
C LEU A 18 1.25 -11.63 -37.27
N ASP A 19 2.33 -12.14 -37.87
CA ASP A 19 3.70 -11.85 -37.43
C ASP A 19 4.01 -10.35 -37.54
N LEU A 20 3.40 -9.64 -38.48
CA LEU A 20 3.52 -8.20 -38.63
C LEU A 20 2.97 -7.43 -37.39
N TYR A 21 1.92 -7.95 -36.77
CA TYR A 21 1.35 -7.41 -35.54
C TYR A 21 2.22 -7.75 -34.34
N PHE A 22 2.63 -9.00 -34.22
CA PHE A 22 3.47 -9.43 -33.08
C PHE A 22 4.83 -8.76 -33.07
N GLN A 23 5.43 -8.45 -34.21
CA GLN A 23 6.71 -7.73 -34.31
C GLN A 23 6.62 -6.29 -33.79
N GLN A 24 5.44 -5.66 -33.86
CA GLN A 24 5.25 -4.29 -33.37
C GLN A 24 5.16 -4.23 -31.86
N ILE A 25 4.81 -5.35 -31.18
CA ILE A 25 4.68 -5.38 -29.73
C ILE A 25 6.06 -5.38 -29.08
N THR A 26 6.32 -4.39 -28.25
CA THR A 26 7.58 -4.24 -27.50
C THR A 26 7.33 -4.40 -26.00
N SER A 27 7.87 -5.46 -25.40
CA SER A 27 7.77 -5.66 -23.97
C SER A 27 8.84 -4.87 -23.22
N ASN A 28 8.46 -4.05 -22.25
CA ASN A 28 9.38 -3.41 -21.32
C ASN A 28 9.43 -4.20 -20.01
N LYS A 29 10.27 -5.25 -20.03
CA LYS A 29 10.41 -6.18 -18.90
C LYS A 29 10.90 -5.45 -17.62
N TYR A 30 11.79 -4.49 -17.76
CA TYR A 30 12.31 -3.73 -16.64
C TYR A 30 11.22 -2.92 -15.93
N LEU A 31 10.46 -2.14 -16.70
CA LEU A 31 9.35 -1.34 -16.14
C LEU A 31 8.27 -2.22 -15.51
N GLU A 32 7.91 -3.32 -16.21
CA GLU A 32 6.95 -4.31 -15.70
C GLU A 32 7.39 -4.86 -14.33
N GLU A 33 8.60 -5.38 -14.23
CA GLU A 33 9.14 -5.94 -12.99
C GLU A 33 9.23 -4.88 -11.88
N ARG A 34 9.62 -3.65 -12.22
CA ARG A 34 9.70 -2.56 -11.25
C ARG A 34 8.34 -2.18 -10.69
N ILE A 35 7.30 -2.11 -11.54
CA ILE A 35 5.93 -1.84 -11.10
C ILE A 35 5.42 -2.99 -10.20
N PHE A 36 5.55 -4.26 -10.64
CA PHE A 36 5.07 -5.40 -9.88
C PHE A 36 5.79 -5.59 -8.54
N ASN A 37 7.07 -5.26 -8.46
CA ASN A 37 7.84 -5.33 -7.22
C ASN A 37 7.55 -4.15 -6.28
N SER A 38 7.02 -3.04 -6.80
CA SER A 38 6.71 -1.85 -6.01
C SER A 38 5.26 -1.80 -5.55
N ILE A 39 4.31 -2.23 -6.38
CA ILE A 39 2.86 -2.12 -6.13
C ILE A 39 2.28 -3.51 -5.92
N LEU A 40 1.91 -3.82 -4.67
CA LEU A 40 1.31 -5.12 -4.32
C LEU A 40 -0.19 -5.15 -4.57
N SER A 41 -0.87 -4.04 -4.31
CA SER A 41 -2.31 -3.89 -4.53
C SER A 41 -2.67 -2.41 -4.74
N LYS A 42 -3.96 -2.14 -4.95
CA LYS A 42 -4.49 -0.77 -5.10
C LYS A 42 -4.07 0.16 -3.95
N ASP A 43 -3.98 -0.35 -2.74
CA ASP A 43 -3.77 0.43 -1.52
C ASP A 43 -2.44 0.09 -0.82
N GLU A 44 -1.57 -0.73 -1.46
CA GLU A 44 -0.37 -1.24 -0.81
C GLU A 44 0.88 -1.15 -1.68
N ILE A 45 1.89 -0.43 -1.18
CA ILE A 45 3.24 -0.36 -1.74
C ILE A 45 4.16 -1.29 -0.96
N ALA A 46 4.96 -2.07 -1.66
CA ALA A 46 5.90 -3.03 -1.07
C ALA A 46 6.99 -2.34 -0.25
N ASP A 47 7.41 -2.95 0.86
CA ASP A 47 8.61 -2.49 1.60
C ASP A 47 9.87 -2.47 0.70
N ALA A 48 9.92 -3.40 -0.26
CA ALA A 48 11.02 -3.52 -1.23
C ALA A 48 11.03 -2.45 -2.32
N ALA A 49 9.98 -1.61 -2.44
CA ALA A 49 9.91 -0.55 -3.42
C ALA A 49 11.03 0.49 -3.25
N SER A 50 11.48 0.75 -2.02
CA SER A 50 12.71 1.48 -1.74
C SER A 50 13.33 1.07 -0.40
N SER A 51 14.65 1.20 -0.30
CA SER A 51 15.38 0.97 0.95
C SER A 51 14.97 1.96 2.05
N GLU A 52 14.64 3.19 1.65
CA GLU A 52 14.17 4.23 2.56
C GLU A 52 12.78 3.88 3.14
N LEU A 53 11.82 3.45 2.29
CA LEU A 53 10.51 3.02 2.75
C LEU A 53 10.61 1.85 3.74
N ALA A 54 11.44 0.84 3.43
CA ALA A 54 11.70 -0.28 4.33
C ALA A 54 12.29 0.18 5.67
N SER A 55 13.21 1.16 5.65
CA SER A 55 13.80 1.74 6.85
C SER A 55 12.79 2.49 7.70
N ILE A 56 11.98 3.35 7.08
CA ILE A 56 10.91 4.12 7.75
C ILE A 56 9.91 3.17 8.41
N ARG A 57 9.40 2.18 7.70
CA ARG A 57 8.43 1.20 8.23
C ARG A 57 9.00 0.37 9.38
N ARG A 58 10.28 0.03 9.31
CA ARG A 58 10.96 -0.62 10.45
C ARG A 58 10.99 0.29 11.67
N LYS A 59 11.31 1.59 11.50
CA LYS A 59 11.28 2.58 12.59
C LYS A 59 9.87 2.74 13.16
N ILE A 60 8.84 2.80 12.32
CA ILE A 60 7.43 2.84 12.74
C ILE A 60 7.09 1.65 13.63
N ARG A 61 7.43 0.43 13.20
CA ARG A 61 7.20 -0.79 14.01
C ARG A 61 7.93 -0.74 15.35
N GLN A 62 9.19 -0.33 15.35
CA GLN A 62 9.98 -0.21 16.58
C GLN A 62 9.42 0.85 17.55
N GLN A 63 9.07 2.02 17.03
CA GLN A 63 8.52 3.11 17.82
C GLN A 63 7.14 2.76 18.39
N SER A 64 6.27 2.16 17.59
CA SER A 64 4.98 1.65 18.04
C SER A 64 5.12 0.61 19.15
N ALA A 65 6.10 -0.29 19.05
CA ALA A 65 6.36 -1.28 20.10
C ALA A 65 6.83 -0.61 21.41
N LYS A 66 7.73 0.37 21.35
CA LYS A 66 8.20 1.12 22.52
C LYS A 66 7.06 1.86 23.23
N ILE A 67 6.19 2.51 22.46
CA ILE A 67 5.03 3.22 23.02
C ILE A 67 4.10 2.22 23.73
N ARG A 68 3.77 1.11 23.07
CA ARG A 68 2.93 0.06 23.66
C ARG A 68 3.53 -0.51 24.94
N GLU A 69 4.83 -0.77 24.96
CA GLU A 69 5.53 -1.24 26.17
C GLU A 69 5.45 -0.22 27.31
N SER A 70 5.65 1.08 27.02
CA SER A 70 5.52 2.15 27.99
C SER A 70 4.10 2.21 28.56
N LEU A 71 3.08 2.16 27.71
CA LEU A 71 1.68 2.20 28.11
C LEU A 71 1.24 0.89 28.80
N GLN A 72 1.84 -0.24 28.47
CA GLN A 72 1.59 -1.50 29.17
C GLN A 72 1.92 -1.41 30.64
N LYS A 73 2.99 -0.71 31.03
CA LYS A 73 3.36 -0.46 32.41
C LYS A 73 2.29 0.35 33.16
N ILE A 74 1.60 1.25 32.47
CA ILE A 74 0.50 2.03 33.02
C ILE A 74 -0.74 1.17 33.24
N ILE A 75 -1.17 0.41 32.21
CA ILE A 75 -2.41 -0.37 32.30
C ILE A 75 -2.32 -1.58 33.24
N THR A 76 -1.10 -2.08 33.51
CA THR A 76 -0.87 -3.17 34.49
C THR A 76 -0.57 -2.65 35.90
N SER A 77 -0.39 -1.35 36.10
CA SER A 77 -0.12 -0.77 37.40
C SER A 77 -1.36 -0.78 38.29
N THR A 78 -1.20 -1.27 39.51
CA THR A 78 -2.25 -1.27 40.52
C THR A 78 -2.71 0.15 40.88
N SER A 79 -1.82 1.14 40.77
CA SER A 79 -2.12 2.54 41.03
C SER A 79 -3.13 3.13 40.04
N TYR A 80 -3.12 2.66 38.79
CA TYR A 80 -4.00 3.15 37.74
C TYR A 80 -5.22 2.24 37.48
N ALA A 81 -5.25 1.03 38.09
CA ALA A 81 -6.33 0.05 37.85
C ALA A 81 -7.74 0.58 38.18
N LYS A 82 -7.86 1.49 39.17
CA LYS A 82 -9.15 2.07 39.58
C LYS A 82 -9.62 3.21 38.65
N ILE A 83 -8.69 3.91 38.01
CA ILE A 83 -8.99 5.07 37.16
C ILE A 83 -9.20 4.74 35.71
N LEU A 84 -8.63 3.64 35.22
CA LEU A 84 -8.86 3.18 33.87
C LEU A 84 -10.28 2.64 33.72
N GLN A 85 -10.92 2.93 32.58
CA GLN A 85 -12.19 2.35 32.20
C GLN A 85 -12.00 0.87 31.84
N GLU A 86 -10.94 0.59 31.08
CA GLU A 86 -10.49 -0.74 30.67
C GLU A 86 -8.95 -0.75 30.65
N PRO A 87 -8.30 -1.87 31.00
CA PRO A 87 -6.84 -1.97 31.01
C PRO A 87 -6.29 -2.27 29.61
N ILE A 88 -6.59 -1.41 28.63
CA ILE A 88 -6.19 -1.57 27.23
C ILE A 88 -5.44 -0.33 26.72
N VAL A 89 -4.61 -0.55 25.71
CA VAL A 89 -4.03 0.51 24.87
C VAL A 89 -4.80 0.56 23.58
N THR A 90 -5.30 1.72 23.21
CA THR A 90 -6.06 1.94 21.97
C THR A 90 -5.45 3.08 21.15
N ILE A 91 -5.95 3.31 19.95
CA ILE A 91 -5.53 4.42 19.10
C ILE A 91 -6.74 5.36 18.90
N ARG A 92 -6.48 6.66 19.07
CA ARG A 92 -7.41 7.73 18.72
C ARG A 92 -6.63 8.86 18.06
N SER A 93 -7.14 9.37 16.94
CA SER A 93 -6.49 10.44 16.16
C SER A 93 -5.01 10.15 15.87
N ASP A 94 -4.71 8.92 15.47
CA ASP A 94 -3.36 8.40 15.17
C ASP A 94 -2.38 8.42 16.35
N ARG A 95 -2.90 8.42 17.60
CA ARG A 95 -2.12 8.38 18.82
C ARG A 95 -2.47 7.20 19.70
N PHE A 96 -1.48 6.60 20.33
CA PHE A 96 -1.69 5.60 21.36
C PHE A 96 -2.15 6.29 22.65
N VAL A 97 -3.30 5.86 23.13
CA VAL A 97 -3.98 6.42 24.31
C VAL A 97 -4.50 5.31 25.22
N VAL A 98 -4.87 5.69 26.44
CA VAL A 98 -5.55 4.78 27.40
C VAL A 98 -6.91 5.34 27.75
N PRO A 99 -7.95 4.48 27.90
CA PRO A 99 -9.29 4.91 28.29
C PRO A 99 -9.37 5.12 29.82
N VAL A 100 -9.72 6.33 30.24
CA VAL A 100 -9.82 6.77 31.64
C VAL A 100 -11.26 7.13 31.95
N LYS A 101 -11.76 6.76 33.13
CA LYS A 101 -13.09 7.14 33.61
C LYS A 101 -13.23 8.66 33.73
N ALA A 102 -14.39 9.20 33.40
CA ALA A 102 -14.63 10.63 33.38
C ALA A 102 -14.35 11.29 34.75
N GLU A 103 -14.77 10.63 35.83
CA GLU A 103 -14.53 11.09 37.21
C GLU A 103 -13.04 11.09 37.62
N CYS A 104 -12.21 10.35 36.89
CA CYS A 104 -10.77 10.20 37.17
C CYS A 104 -9.87 10.96 36.21
N LYS A 105 -10.42 11.79 35.29
CA LYS A 105 -9.68 12.51 34.25
C LYS A 105 -8.40 13.22 34.71
N GLY A 106 -8.42 13.83 35.91
CA GLY A 106 -7.28 14.55 36.48
C GLY A 106 -6.22 13.69 37.18
N GLN A 107 -6.44 12.38 37.32
CA GLN A 107 -5.57 11.47 38.06
C GLN A 107 -4.45 10.84 37.21
N LEU A 108 -4.58 10.87 35.86
CA LEU A 108 -3.53 10.47 34.93
C LEU A 108 -3.00 11.72 34.23
N PRO A 109 -1.74 12.12 34.46
CA PRO A 109 -1.13 13.25 33.74
C PRO A 109 -1.02 12.93 32.24
N GLY A 110 -1.66 13.72 31.39
CA GLY A 110 -1.67 13.50 29.96
C GLY A 110 -2.57 14.46 29.18
N LEU A 111 -2.64 14.25 27.88
CA LEU A 111 -3.45 15.02 26.95
C LEU A 111 -4.70 14.24 26.56
N VAL A 112 -5.86 14.88 26.59
CA VAL A 112 -7.12 14.30 26.12
C VAL A 112 -7.19 14.44 24.60
N HIS A 113 -7.37 13.33 23.90
CA HIS A 113 -7.51 13.32 22.44
C HIS A 113 -8.93 13.04 21.97
N ASP A 114 -9.72 12.34 22.80
CA ASP A 114 -11.09 11.97 22.43
C ASP A 114 -11.93 11.71 23.69
N VAL A 115 -13.25 11.72 23.51
CA VAL A 115 -14.22 11.41 24.56
C VAL A 115 -15.27 10.48 23.98
N SER A 116 -15.68 9.45 24.73
CA SER A 116 -16.74 8.55 24.28
C SER A 116 -18.06 9.31 24.05
N SER A 117 -18.92 8.81 23.17
CA SER A 117 -20.23 9.43 22.88
C SER A 117 -21.12 9.60 24.11
N SER A 118 -20.98 8.74 25.11
CA SER A 118 -21.67 8.86 26.40
C SER A 118 -21.02 9.86 27.36
N GLY A 119 -19.84 10.39 27.07
CA GLY A 119 -19.07 11.26 27.95
C GLY A 119 -18.42 10.54 29.15
N SER A 120 -18.61 9.24 29.30
CA SER A 120 -18.16 8.45 30.47
C SER A 120 -16.67 8.07 30.43
N THR A 121 -16.03 8.16 29.25
CA THR A 121 -14.64 7.74 29.04
C THR A 121 -13.86 8.81 28.30
N TYR A 122 -12.70 9.16 28.84
CA TYR A 122 -11.72 10.04 28.20
C TYR A 122 -10.56 9.21 27.67
N PHE A 123 -10.20 9.43 26.42
CA PHE A 123 -9.02 8.81 25.80
C PHE A 123 -7.83 9.72 26.02
N ILE A 124 -6.98 9.36 26.96
CA ILE A 124 -5.86 10.16 27.42
C ILE A 124 -4.56 9.59 26.84
N GLU A 125 -3.75 10.47 26.27
CA GLU A 125 -2.36 10.22 25.94
C GLU A 125 -1.51 10.56 27.18
N PRO A 126 -0.94 9.57 27.88
CA PRO A 126 -0.09 9.85 29.03
C PRO A 126 1.15 10.65 28.63
N MET A 127 1.63 11.53 29.53
CA MET A 127 2.81 12.36 29.25
C MET A 127 4.04 11.55 28.85
N SER A 128 4.17 10.33 29.35
CA SER A 128 5.26 9.40 28.98
C SER A 128 5.19 8.91 27.53
N ALA A 129 4.04 9.02 26.88
CA ALA A 129 3.84 8.60 25.49
C ALA A 129 3.89 9.75 24.48
N VAL A 130 3.78 11.00 24.91
CA VAL A 130 3.65 12.18 24.03
C VAL A 130 4.80 12.29 23.03
N ASN A 131 6.04 12.20 23.49
CA ASN A 131 7.20 12.29 22.61
C ASN A 131 7.22 11.13 21.61
N GLY A 132 6.96 9.91 22.07
CA GLY A 132 6.91 8.73 21.22
C GLY A 132 5.83 8.82 20.13
N ASN A 133 4.64 9.30 20.47
CA ASN A 133 3.56 9.53 19.52
C ASN A 133 3.89 10.66 18.53
N ASN A 134 4.60 11.69 18.94
CA ASN A 134 5.07 12.76 18.04
C ASN A 134 6.07 12.21 17.02
N GLU A 135 7.07 11.47 17.48
CA GLU A 135 8.04 10.79 16.59
C GLU A 135 7.34 9.81 15.62
N LEU A 136 6.35 9.07 16.10
CA LEU A 136 5.57 8.16 15.27
C LEU A 136 4.81 8.90 14.17
N ARG A 137 4.22 10.05 14.50
CA ARG A 137 3.54 10.90 13.52
C ARG A 137 4.50 11.44 12.45
N GLU A 138 5.70 11.87 12.84
CA GLU A 138 6.73 12.29 11.89
C GLU A 138 7.13 11.15 10.95
N LEU A 139 7.26 9.94 11.47
CA LEU A 139 7.55 8.75 10.66
C LEU A 139 6.43 8.42 9.67
N PHE A 140 5.15 8.53 10.05
CA PHE A 140 4.03 8.36 9.12
C PHE A 140 4.02 9.43 8.02
N MET A 141 4.36 10.67 8.35
CA MET A 141 4.50 11.74 7.35
C MET A 141 5.66 11.45 6.39
N ALA A 142 6.77 10.95 6.89
CA ALA A 142 7.92 10.53 6.07
C ALA A 142 7.57 9.34 5.17
N GLU A 143 6.84 8.33 5.67
CA GLU A 143 6.34 7.19 4.89
C GLU A 143 5.48 7.67 3.73
N ARG A 144 4.51 8.54 4.02
CA ARG A 144 3.62 9.08 2.98
C ARG A 144 4.38 9.82 1.90
N LYS A 145 5.32 10.68 2.29
CA LYS A 145 6.16 11.43 1.34
C LYS A 145 7.02 10.50 0.48
N GLU A 146 7.57 9.44 1.05
CA GLU A 146 8.36 8.46 0.31
C GLU A 146 7.50 7.65 -0.67
N ILE A 147 6.29 7.26 -0.27
CA ILE A 147 5.33 6.60 -1.17
C ILE A 147 4.97 7.53 -2.35
N GLU A 148 4.69 8.81 -2.09
CA GLU A 148 4.42 9.80 -3.14
C GLU A 148 5.60 9.93 -4.10
N ARG A 149 6.84 9.92 -3.60
CA ARG A 149 8.06 9.95 -4.42
C ARG A 149 8.18 8.71 -5.32
N ILE A 150 7.97 7.51 -4.76
CA ILE A 150 8.02 6.25 -5.50
C ILE A 150 6.98 6.24 -6.63
N LEU A 151 5.74 6.63 -6.33
CA LEU A 151 4.67 6.68 -7.32
C LEU A 151 4.94 7.71 -8.41
N ALA A 152 5.51 8.86 -8.07
CA ALA A 152 5.90 9.88 -9.03
C ALA A 152 6.98 9.37 -9.99
N GLU A 153 8.01 8.66 -9.48
CA GLU A 153 9.05 8.06 -10.31
C GLU A 153 8.50 6.98 -11.25
N LEU A 154 7.67 6.05 -10.74
CA LEU A 154 7.04 5.02 -11.57
C LEU A 154 6.13 5.63 -12.65
N SER A 155 5.42 6.71 -12.32
CA SER A 155 4.56 7.44 -13.26
C SER A 155 5.40 8.14 -14.35
N ALA A 156 6.52 8.76 -13.99
CA ALA A 156 7.42 9.39 -14.95
C ALA A 156 8.03 8.36 -15.91
N GLU A 157 8.53 7.24 -15.39
CA GLU A 157 9.05 6.15 -16.22
C GLU A 157 7.99 5.56 -17.16
N SER A 158 6.76 5.40 -16.67
CA SER A 158 5.64 4.95 -17.51
C SER A 158 5.32 5.97 -18.61
N ALA A 159 5.40 7.26 -18.30
CA ALA A 159 5.19 8.33 -19.27
C ALA A 159 6.25 8.36 -20.38
N ASP A 160 7.50 8.04 -20.08
CA ASP A 160 8.57 7.93 -21.07
C ASP A 160 8.29 6.83 -22.11
N HIS A 161 7.54 5.80 -21.75
CA HIS A 161 7.15 4.71 -22.63
C HIS A 161 5.71 4.84 -23.19
N ARG A 162 5.06 5.99 -23.01
CA ARG A 162 3.64 6.20 -23.33
C ARG A 162 3.28 5.83 -24.77
N GLU A 163 4.07 6.27 -25.74
CA GLU A 163 3.77 6.05 -27.17
C GLU A 163 3.87 4.57 -27.53
N GLN A 164 4.86 3.87 -26.96
CA GLN A 164 5.00 2.43 -27.18
C GLN A 164 3.87 1.65 -26.51
N ILE A 165 3.50 1.99 -25.27
CA ILE A 165 2.39 1.35 -24.56
C ILE A 165 1.08 1.54 -25.33
N LYS A 166 0.87 2.73 -25.91
CA LYS A 166 -0.31 3.02 -26.74
C LYS A 166 -0.32 2.17 -28.02
N LEU A 167 0.81 2.11 -28.72
CA LEU A 167 0.95 1.27 -29.91
C LEU A 167 0.70 -0.20 -29.59
N ASP A 168 1.30 -0.72 -28.54
CA ASP A 168 1.08 -2.10 -28.09
C ASP A 168 -0.40 -2.38 -27.80
N TYR A 169 -1.09 -1.43 -27.13
CA TYR A 169 -2.51 -1.53 -26.85
C TYR A 169 -3.36 -1.58 -28.13
N ASP A 170 -3.11 -0.69 -29.10
CA ASP A 170 -3.84 -0.63 -30.36
C ASP A 170 -3.62 -1.91 -31.17
N VAL A 171 -2.39 -2.43 -31.24
CA VAL A 171 -2.06 -3.70 -31.89
C VAL A 171 -2.75 -4.89 -31.22
N LEU A 172 -2.76 -4.95 -29.89
CA LEU A 172 -3.45 -6.01 -29.15
C LEU A 172 -4.96 -5.98 -29.36
N LEU A 173 -5.56 -4.79 -29.47
CA LEU A 173 -6.97 -4.62 -29.76
C LEU A 173 -7.31 -5.15 -31.16
N GLU A 174 -6.49 -4.86 -32.17
CA GLU A 174 -6.67 -5.41 -33.52
C GLU A 174 -6.56 -6.93 -33.55
N LEU A 175 -5.53 -7.48 -32.88
CA LEU A 175 -5.36 -8.93 -32.76
C LEU A 175 -6.58 -9.61 -32.11
N GLU A 176 -7.10 -9.02 -31.00
CA GLU A 176 -8.29 -9.56 -30.34
C GLU A 176 -9.52 -9.53 -31.26
N CYS A 177 -9.70 -8.47 -32.05
CA CYS A 177 -10.75 -8.40 -33.06
C CYS A 177 -10.59 -9.48 -34.16
N ILE A 178 -9.38 -9.72 -34.62
CA ILE A 178 -9.09 -10.78 -35.63
C ILE A 178 -9.42 -12.16 -35.04
N PHE A 179 -8.94 -12.44 -33.82
CA PHE A 179 -9.22 -13.73 -33.18
C PHE A 179 -10.71 -13.90 -32.80
N ALA A 180 -11.41 -12.84 -32.42
CA ALA A 180 -12.84 -12.90 -32.17
C ALA A 180 -13.63 -13.25 -33.47
N ARG A 181 -13.28 -12.61 -34.60
CA ARG A 181 -13.88 -12.92 -35.90
C ARG A 181 -13.60 -14.35 -36.35
N ALA A 182 -12.36 -14.82 -36.15
CA ALA A 182 -12.00 -16.21 -36.49
C ALA A 182 -12.81 -17.20 -35.61
N ARG A 183 -12.89 -16.98 -34.31
CA ARG A 183 -13.70 -17.82 -33.42
C ARG A 183 -15.18 -17.83 -33.82
N LEU A 184 -15.74 -16.68 -34.20
CA LEU A 184 -17.12 -16.59 -34.67
C LEU A 184 -17.32 -17.38 -35.97
N SER A 185 -16.40 -17.22 -36.95
CA SER A 185 -16.43 -17.97 -38.20
C SER A 185 -16.45 -19.48 -37.98
N PHE A 186 -15.56 -19.98 -37.10
CA PHE A 186 -15.55 -21.40 -36.74
C PHE A 186 -16.85 -21.83 -36.04
N ALA A 187 -17.39 -21.03 -35.11
CA ALA A 187 -18.64 -21.34 -34.45
C ALA A 187 -19.85 -21.40 -35.40
N MET A 188 -19.87 -20.52 -36.39
CA MET A 188 -20.91 -20.47 -37.42
C MET A 188 -20.68 -21.46 -38.56
N ARG A 189 -19.56 -22.19 -38.60
CA ARG A 189 -19.13 -23.00 -39.73
C ARG A 189 -19.16 -22.23 -41.06
N ALA A 190 -18.88 -20.95 -41.00
CA ALA A 190 -18.74 -20.08 -42.14
C ALA A 190 -17.32 -20.26 -42.68
N ILE A 191 -17.22 -20.77 -43.91
CA ILE A 191 -15.97 -20.90 -44.64
C ILE A 191 -15.75 -19.66 -45.47
#